data_ccdc3d5b4071b6fe17710169c2658f4f
#
_entry.id   ccdc3d5b4071b6fe17710169c2658f4f
#
_cell.length_a   1.000
_cell.length_b   1.000
_cell.length_c   1.000
_cell.angle_alpha   90.00
_cell.angle_beta   90.00
_cell.angle_gamma   90.00
#
_symmetry.space_group_name_H-M   'P 1'
#
loop_
_entity.id
_entity.type
_entity.pdbx_description
1 polymer ?
#
loop_
_entity_poly.entity_id
_entity_poly.type
_entity_poly.pdbx_seq_one_letter_code
_entity_poly.pdbx_strand_id
1 'polypeptide(L)'
;MNWTALPIVIAQVEMDPLSAALQSRGMVLVVLLVLVAMSVATWVVAGSRLHALRLLKQESTAFRSQFAELIKHSDLHVAADQLGKKYVALPHVRLLAAALKELHQLEQAGPVSTDDLDTIERALRRTAEPLVEDLESGLQLLASVASSGPFIGLFGTVWGIMGAFGGISDSGSMLQTVAPHIAQALVATAVGLLAAIPASMAYNYLGRQVRMLITDLDGFGLEVLSLVRRKHLRPRG
;
A
#
# COMPACT_ATOMS: atom_id res chain seq x y z
N MET A 1 -37.09 -52.14 16.82
CA MET A 1 -37.04 -50.67 17.01
C MET A 1 -36.57 -50.08 15.69
N ASN A 2 -37.50 -49.52 14.89
CA ASN A 2 -37.23 -48.98 13.55
C ASN A 2 -36.78 -47.53 13.68
N TRP A 3 -35.49 -47.25 13.35
CA TRP A 3 -34.89 -45.91 13.33
C TRP A 3 -35.07 -45.17 11.99
N THR A 4 -36.03 -45.60 11.14
CA THR A 4 -36.17 -45.10 9.75
C THR A 4 -37.26 -44.09 9.51
N ALA A 5 -37.65 -43.27 10.49
CA ALA A 5 -38.65 -42.24 10.24
C ALA A 5 -38.50 -41.01 11.18
N LEU A 6 -37.37 -40.36 11.12
CA LEU A 6 -37.34 -38.95 11.42
C LEU A 6 -37.24 -38.21 10.08
N PRO A 7 -38.33 -37.58 9.57
CA PRO A 7 -38.17 -36.64 8.51
C PRO A 7 -37.38 -35.44 9.10
N ILE A 8 -36.12 -35.36 8.76
CA ILE A 8 -35.38 -34.10 8.90
C ILE A 8 -36.08 -33.15 7.94
N VAL A 9 -37.08 -32.46 8.42
CA VAL A 9 -37.58 -31.24 7.79
C VAL A 9 -36.47 -30.20 7.96
N ILE A 10 -35.44 -30.33 7.13
CA ILE A 10 -34.58 -29.21 6.83
C ILE A 10 -35.50 -28.27 6.03
N ALA A 11 -36.22 -27.41 6.74
CA ALA A 11 -36.76 -26.21 6.12
C ALA A 11 -35.54 -25.53 5.49
N GLN A 12 -35.41 -25.66 4.17
CA GLN A 12 -34.45 -24.88 3.39
C GLN A 12 -34.90 -23.44 3.50
N VAL A 13 -34.46 -22.79 4.56
CA VAL A 13 -34.43 -21.33 4.59
C VAL A 13 -33.31 -20.98 3.61
N GLU A 14 -33.63 -20.84 2.32
CA GLU A 14 -32.76 -20.23 1.33
C GLU A 14 -32.52 -18.79 1.77
N MET A 15 -31.62 -18.62 2.71
CA MET A 15 -31.18 -17.31 3.15
C MET A 15 -30.13 -16.85 2.15
N ASP A 16 -30.58 -16.19 1.10
CA ASP A 16 -29.66 -15.53 0.17
C ASP A 16 -28.88 -14.42 0.94
N PRO A 17 -27.54 -14.54 1.08
CA PRO A 17 -26.73 -13.57 1.82
C PRO A 17 -26.88 -12.15 1.27
N LEU A 18 -27.14 -12.00 -0.02
CA LEU A 18 -27.36 -10.72 -0.66
C LEU A 18 -28.69 -10.09 -0.23
N SER A 19 -29.75 -10.87 -0.17
CA SER A 19 -31.05 -10.39 0.32
C SER A 19 -31.01 -10.03 1.79
N ALA A 20 -30.29 -10.80 2.61
CA ALA A 20 -30.05 -10.48 4.02
C ALA A 20 -29.28 -9.18 4.21
N ALA A 21 -28.25 -8.90 3.38
CA ALA A 21 -27.53 -7.64 3.39
C ALA A 21 -28.42 -6.46 2.99
N LEU A 22 -29.21 -6.61 1.92
CA LEU A 22 -30.11 -5.54 1.42
C LEU A 22 -31.27 -5.23 2.36
N GLN A 23 -31.70 -6.20 3.17
CA GLN A 23 -32.76 -6.02 4.18
C GLN A 23 -32.25 -5.51 5.52
N SER A 24 -30.92 -5.39 5.69
CA SER A 24 -30.31 -4.87 6.91
C SER A 24 -30.75 -3.45 7.20
N ARG A 25 -31.08 -3.17 8.47
CA ARG A 25 -31.53 -1.85 8.93
C ARG A 25 -30.72 -1.34 10.11
N GLY A 26 -30.81 -0.03 10.36
CA GLY A 26 -30.12 0.59 11.50
C GLY A 26 -28.60 0.48 11.46
N MET A 27 -27.97 0.18 12.59
CA MET A 27 -26.51 0.17 12.74
C MET A 27 -25.84 -0.91 11.88
N VAL A 28 -26.46 -2.07 11.67
CA VAL A 28 -25.88 -3.15 10.81
C VAL A 28 -25.72 -2.66 9.37
N LEU A 29 -26.69 -1.90 8.85
CA LEU A 29 -26.59 -1.29 7.53
C LEU A 29 -25.43 -0.29 7.45
N VAL A 30 -25.25 0.56 8.47
CA VAL A 30 -24.12 1.50 8.52
C VAL A 30 -22.78 0.75 8.47
N VAL A 31 -22.63 -0.31 9.27
CA VAL A 31 -21.44 -1.15 9.27
C VAL A 31 -21.18 -1.77 7.88
N LEU A 32 -22.22 -2.31 7.23
CA LEU A 32 -22.09 -2.87 5.89
C LEU A 32 -21.66 -1.82 4.86
N LEU A 33 -22.24 -0.61 4.90
CA LEU A 33 -21.84 0.48 4.00
C LEU A 33 -20.38 0.88 4.19
N VAL A 34 -19.93 0.97 5.44
CA VAL A 34 -18.51 1.24 5.77
C VAL A 34 -17.61 0.15 5.20
N LEU A 35 -17.95 -1.12 5.41
CA LEU A 35 -17.16 -2.25 4.91
C LEU A 35 -17.11 -2.31 3.39
N VAL A 36 -18.22 -2.02 2.71
CA VAL A 36 -18.28 -1.92 1.25
C VAL A 36 -17.40 -0.77 0.75
N ALA A 37 -17.47 0.39 1.39
CA ALA A 37 -16.61 1.53 1.06
C ALA A 37 -15.12 1.19 1.24
N MET A 38 -14.76 0.51 2.34
CA MET A 38 -13.40 0.02 2.59
C MET A 38 -12.95 -0.98 1.53
N SER A 39 -13.83 -1.90 1.12
CA SER A 39 -13.54 -2.87 0.06
C SER A 39 -13.28 -2.17 -1.28
N VAL A 40 -14.13 -1.23 -1.69
CA VAL A 40 -13.92 -0.44 -2.93
C VAL A 40 -12.63 0.35 -2.86
N ALA A 41 -12.36 1.03 -1.74
CA ALA A 41 -11.12 1.78 -1.54
C ALA A 41 -9.88 0.88 -1.66
N THR A 42 -9.94 -0.36 -1.14
CA THR A 42 -8.88 -1.36 -1.27
C THR A 42 -8.54 -1.63 -2.74
N TRP A 43 -9.54 -1.92 -3.57
CA TRP A 43 -9.31 -2.22 -4.99
C TRP A 43 -8.80 -1.02 -5.78
N VAL A 44 -9.33 0.18 -5.51
CA VAL A 44 -8.88 1.42 -6.15
C VAL A 44 -7.42 1.69 -5.81
N VAL A 45 -7.06 1.66 -4.51
CA VAL A 45 -5.69 1.93 -4.07
C VAL A 45 -4.74 0.82 -4.53
N ALA A 46 -5.10 -0.45 -4.37
CA ALA A 46 -4.24 -1.56 -4.80
C ALA A 46 -3.98 -1.52 -6.31
N GLY A 47 -5.01 -1.28 -7.13
CA GLY A 47 -4.89 -1.21 -8.58
C GLY A 47 -4.04 -0.01 -9.05
N SER A 48 -4.32 1.19 -8.55
CA SER A 48 -3.58 2.40 -8.89
C SER A 48 -2.11 2.32 -8.49
N ARG A 49 -1.82 1.83 -7.28
CA ARG A 49 -0.45 1.67 -6.78
C ARG A 49 0.31 0.57 -7.52
N LEU A 50 -0.33 -0.55 -7.81
CA LEU A 50 0.28 -1.62 -8.58
C LEU A 50 0.71 -1.14 -9.97
N HIS A 51 -0.14 -0.38 -10.65
CA HIS A 51 0.18 0.20 -11.95
C HIS A 51 1.35 1.19 -11.86
N ALA A 52 1.28 2.14 -10.93
CA ALA A 52 2.31 3.16 -10.73
C ALA A 52 3.68 2.54 -10.40
N LEU A 53 3.73 1.58 -9.46
CA LEU A 53 4.98 0.91 -9.06
C LEU A 53 5.58 0.04 -10.18
N ARG A 54 4.74 -0.60 -11.02
CA ARG A 54 5.23 -1.35 -12.18
C ARG A 54 5.89 -0.43 -13.20
N LEU A 55 5.23 0.68 -13.53
CA LEU A 55 5.77 1.66 -14.46
C LEU A 55 7.08 2.24 -13.93
N LEU A 56 7.09 2.68 -12.67
CA LEU A 56 8.27 3.23 -12.01
C LEU A 56 9.45 2.24 -12.02
N LYS A 57 9.19 0.96 -11.75
CA LYS A 57 10.23 -0.08 -11.78
C LYS A 57 10.80 -0.28 -13.18
N GLN A 58 9.97 -0.29 -14.23
CA GLN A 58 10.43 -0.41 -15.61
C GLN A 58 11.32 0.77 -16.00
N GLU A 59 10.86 2.00 -15.70
CA GLU A 59 11.62 3.20 -15.99
C GLU A 59 12.92 3.29 -15.18
N SER A 60 12.91 2.90 -13.90
CA SER A 60 14.11 2.84 -13.05
C SER A 60 15.15 1.88 -13.62
N THR A 61 14.73 0.69 -14.07
CA THR A 61 15.64 -0.27 -14.69
C THR A 61 16.26 0.26 -15.98
N ALA A 62 15.46 0.89 -16.83
CA ALA A 62 15.93 1.51 -18.07
C ALA A 62 16.87 2.69 -17.80
N PHE A 63 16.55 3.52 -16.81
CA PHE A 63 17.41 4.62 -16.37
C PHE A 63 18.77 4.10 -15.86
N ARG A 64 18.75 3.13 -14.95
CA ARG A 64 19.97 2.55 -14.37
C ARG A 64 20.92 1.97 -15.43
N SER A 65 20.38 1.23 -16.42
CA SER A 65 21.18 0.69 -17.51
C SER A 65 21.81 1.78 -18.37
N GLN A 66 21.05 2.82 -18.72
CA GLN A 66 21.56 3.94 -19.51
C GLN A 66 22.57 4.81 -18.71
N PHE A 67 22.30 5.02 -17.42
CA PHE A 67 23.23 5.73 -16.54
C PHE A 67 24.56 5.02 -16.44
N ALA A 68 24.54 3.71 -16.19
CA ALA A 68 25.77 2.90 -16.11
C ALA A 68 26.59 2.93 -17.41
N GLU A 69 25.94 2.99 -18.58
CA GLU A 69 26.64 3.09 -19.86
C GLU A 69 27.21 4.49 -20.09
N LEU A 70 26.42 5.54 -19.82
CA LEU A 70 26.89 6.91 -20.00
C LEU A 70 28.08 7.26 -19.10
N ILE A 71 28.09 6.81 -17.85
CA ILE A 71 29.17 7.08 -16.90
C ILE A 71 30.51 6.46 -17.31
N LYS A 72 30.51 5.41 -18.15
CA LYS A 72 31.78 4.85 -18.69
C LYS A 72 32.49 5.80 -19.66
N HIS A 73 31.72 6.60 -20.39
CA HIS A 73 32.23 7.40 -21.51
C HIS A 73 32.01 8.91 -21.34
N SER A 74 31.29 9.32 -20.31
CA SER A 74 30.91 10.72 -20.08
C SER A 74 31.01 11.11 -18.62
N ASP A 75 31.09 12.42 -18.38
CA ASP A 75 31.05 13.01 -17.04
C ASP A 75 29.64 12.92 -16.43
N LEU A 76 29.58 12.93 -15.08
CA LEU A 76 28.35 12.89 -14.30
C LEU A 76 27.36 13.99 -14.70
N HIS A 77 27.83 15.20 -15.02
CA HIS A 77 27.00 16.32 -15.48
C HIS A 77 26.34 16.05 -16.83
N VAL A 78 27.07 15.44 -17.77
CA VAL A 78 26.54 15.10 -19.10
C VAL A 78 25.46 14.00 -18.98
N ALA A 79 25.73 12.98 -18.18
CA ALA A 79 24.76 11.91 -17.92
C ALA A 79 23.48 12.48 -17.26
N ALA A 80 23.62 13.41 -16.32
CA ALA A 80 22.49 14.05 -15.66
C ALA A 80 21.64 14.91 -16.61
N ASP A 81 22.26 15.68 -17.50
CA ASP A 81 21.52 16.51 -18.46
C ASP A 81 20.74 15.65 -19.47
N GLN A 82 21.37 14.60 -19.99
CA GLN A 82 20.73 13.72 -20.97
C GLN A 82 19.58 12.90 -20.35
N LEU A 83 19.83 12.28 -19.21
CA LEU A 83 18.83 11.42 -18.55
C LEU A 83 17.80 12.25 -17.80
N GLY A 84 18.16 13.41 -17.27
CA GLY A 84 17.25 14.33 -16.61
C GLY A 84 16.11 14.81 -17.51
N LYS A 85 16.40 15.09 -18.78
CA LYS A 85 15.40 15.47 -19.77
C LYS A 85 14.46 14.34 -20.14
N LYS A 86 14.98 13.11 -20.19
CA LYS A 86 14.23 11.92 -20.59
C LYS A 86 13.36 11.35 -19.46
N TYR A 87 13.85 11.38 -18.22
CA TYR A 87 13.25 10.73 -17.06
C TYR A 87 12.91 11.72 -15.94
N VAL A 88 12.33 12.87 -16.27
CA VAL A 88 12.06 14.00 -15.34
C VAL A 88 11.33 13.60 -14.06
N ALA A 89 10.39 12.66 -14.17
CA ALA A 89 9.54 12.23 -13.04
C ALA A 89 10.20 11.19 -12.14
N LEU A 90 11.33 10.59 -12.55
CA LEU A 90 11.96 9.53 -11.80
C LEU A 90 12.63 10.02 -10.51
N PRO A 91 12.45 9.31 -9.38
CA PRO A 91 13.15 9.59 -8.12
C PRO A 91 14.66 9.63 -8.26
N HIS A 92 15.25 8.76 -9.07
CA HIS A 92 16.70 8.71 -9.36
C HIS A 92 17.22 10.04 -9.94
N VAL A 93 16.46 10.67 -10.83
CA VAL A 93 16.83 11.96 -11.43
C VAL A 93 16.83 13.07 -10.38
N ARG A 94 15.86 13.04 -9.46
CA ARG A 94 15.81 14.02 -8.36
C ARG A 94 17.00 13.87 -7.43
N LEU A 95 17.40 12.63 -7.09
CA LEU A 95 18.60 12.37 -6.30
C LEU A 95 19.86 12.85 -7.01
N LEU A 96 20.01 12.51 -8.30
CA LEU A 96 21.16 12.94 -9.10
C LEU A 96 21.26 14.47 -9.18
N ALA A 97 20.14 15.14 -9.42
CA ALA A 97 20.09 16.60 -9.48
C ALA A 97 20.45 17.25 -8.12
N ALA A 98 20.00 16.67 -7.01
CA ALA A 98 20.35 17.15 -5.66
C ALA A 98 21.84 17.01 -5.38
N ALA A 99 22.43 15.84 -5.71
CA ALA A 99 23.87 15.63 -5.55
C ALA A 99 24.72 16.61 -6.39
N LEU A 100 24.32 16.82 -7.65
CA LEU A 100 25.03 17.73 -8.55
C LEU A 100 24.90 19.20 -8.14
N LYS A 101 23.75 19.60 -7.66
CA LYS A 101 23.52 20.95 -7.13
C LYS A 101 24.44 21.21 -5.94
N GLU A 102 24.51 20.30 -5.01
CA GLU A 102 25.37 20.42 -3.83
C GLU A 102 26.86 20.41 -4.24
N LEU A 103 27.25 19.49 -5.11
CA LEU A 103 28.60 19.40 -5.65
C LEU A 103 29.04 20.72 -6.32
N HIS A 104 28.18 21.31 -7.14
CA HIS A 104 28.45 22.57 -7.81
C HIS A 104 28.67 23.73 -6.82
N GLN A 105 27.90 23.79 -5.73
CA GLN A 105 28.07 24.79 -4.68
C GLN A 105 29.42 24.61 -3.95
N LEU A 106 29.81 23.39 -3.66
CA LEU A 106 31.10 23.08 -3.04
C LEU A 106 32.27 23.40 -3.94
N GLU A 107 32.19 23.10 -5.24
CA GLU A 107 33.21 23.43 -6.24
C GLU A 107 33.40 24.95 -6.37
N GLN A 108 32.34 25.75 -6.21
CA GLN A 108 32.43 27.21 -6.19
C GLN A 108 33.10 27.77 -4.92
N ALA A 109 32.98 27.06 -3.80
CA ALA A 109 33.57 27.45 -2.52
C ALA A 109 35.07 27.08 -2.43
N GLY A 110 35.52 26.08 -3.22
CA GLY A 110 36.92 25.66 -3.24
C GLY A 110 37.11 24.21 -3.70
N PRO A 111 38.32 23.65 -3.51
CA PRO A 111 38.56 22.24 -3.83
C PRO A 111 37.75 21.31 -2.87
N VAL A 112 37.04 20.37 -3.47
CA VAL A 112 36.18 19.41 -2.72
C VAL A 112 37.03 18.53 -1.81
N SER A 113 36.66 18.47 -0.54
CA SER A 113 37.33 17.72 0.52
C SER A 113 36.55 16.42 0.86
N THR A 114 37.13 15.60 1.72
CA THR A 114 36.44 14.38 2.23
C THR A 114 35.19 14.75 3.06
N ASP A 115 35.27 15.83 3.84
CA ASP A 115 34.16 16.29 4.70
C ASP A 115 32.97 16.80 3.87
N ASP A 116 33.23 17.28 2.65
CA ASP A 116 32.18 17.73 1.73
C ASP A 116 31.32 16.57 1.21
N LEU A 117 31.83 15.35 1.19
CA LEU A 117 31.04 14.17 0.84
C LEU A 117 29.88 13.94 1.81
N ASP A 118 30.08 14.22 3.10
CA ASP A 118 29.03 14.13 4.11
C ASP A 118 27.90 15.15 3.85
N THR A 119 28.25 16.29 3.27
CA THR A 119 27.27 17.32 2.90
C THR A 119 26.42 16.86 1.70
N ILE A 120 27.06 16.25 0.70
CA ILE A 120 26.35 15.64 -0.44
C ILE A 120 25.48 14.47 0.02
N GLU A 121 25.98 13.63 0.93
CA GLU A 121 25.18 12.52 1.49
C GLU A 121 23.94 13.03 2.22
N ARG A 122 24.09 14.08 3.05
CA ARG A 122 22.94 14.73 3.71
C ARG A 122 21.92 15.31 2.72
N ALA A 123 22.38 15.89 1.61
CA ALA A 123 21.51 16.40 0.56
C ALA A 123 20.74 15.28 -0.14
N LEU A 124 21.40 14.14 -0.41
CA LEU A 124 20.76 12.94 -0.95
C LEU A 124 19.69 12.40 0.00
N ARG A 125 19.99 12.24 1.30
CA ARG A 125 19.04 11.76 2.31
C ARG A 125 17.81 12.68 2.41
N ARG A 126 18.00 14.00 2.54
CA ARG A 126 16.90 14.96 2.57
C ARG A 126 16.02 14.92 1.33
N THR A 127 16.59 14.59 0.18
CA THR A 127 15.84 14.44 -1.07
C THR A 127 15.14 13.10 -1.15
N ALA A 128 15.70 12.04 -0.57
CA ALA A 128 15.13 10.71 -0.56
C ALA A 128 13.88 10.59 0.34
N GLU A 129 13.87 11.26 1.51
CA GLU A 129 12.79 11.17 2.49
C GLU A 129 11.38 11.38 1.88
N PRO A 130 11.07 12.51 1.22
CA PRO A 130 9.75 12.71 0.63
C PRO A 130 9.45 11.75 -0.53
N LEU A 131 10.47 11.25 -1.23
CA LEU A 131 10.30 10.25 -2.28
C LEU A 131 9.88 8.90 -1.71
N VAL A 132 10.43 8.52 -0.55
CA VAL A 132 10.04 7.32 0.19
C VAL A 132 8.60 7.43 0.68
N GLU A 133 8.22 8.58 1.28
CA GLU A 133 6.83 8.84 1.70
C GLU A 133 5.84 8.72 0.54
N ASP A 134 6.18 9.27 -0.64
CA ASP A 134 5.37 9.12 -1.85
C ASP A 134 5.21 7.66 -2.29
N LEU A 135 6.28 6.87 -2.21
CA LEU A 135 6.24 5.45 -2.54
C LEU A 135 5.37 4.64 -1.57
N GLU A 136 5.43 4.96 -0.28
CA GLU A 136 4.66 4.29 0.79
C GLU A 136 3.20 4.74 0.85
N SER A 137 2.85 5.85 0.19
CA SER A 137 1.50 6.38 0.23
C SER A 137 0.47 5.36 -0.27
N GLY A 138 -0.68 5.28 0.40
CA GLY A 138 -1.72 4.29 0.15
C GLY A 138 -1.52 2.93 0.84
N LEU A 139 -0.28 2.55 1.20
CA LEU A 139 -0.04 1.30 1.96
C LEU A 139 -0.69 1.35 3.34
N GLN A 140 -0.68 2.52 3.99
CA GLN A 140 -1.29 2.72 5.30
C GLN A 140 -2.79 2.47 5.28
N LEU A 141 -3.50 2.89 4.21
CA LEU A 141 -4.93 2.60 4.06
C LEU A 141 -5.16 1.09 3.94
N LEU A 142 -4.39 0.40 3.11
CA LEU A 142 -4.49 -1.06 2.96
C LEU A 142 -4.22 -1.79 4.28
N ALA A 143 -3.22 -1.35 5.05
CA ALA A 143 -2.92 -1.89 6.38
C ALA A 143 -4.08 -1.66 7.35
N SER A 144 -4.68 -0.45 7.34
CA SER A 144 -5.82 -0.11 8.19
C SER A 144 -7.04 -0.96 7.85
N VAL A 145 -7.37 -1.15 6.57
CA VAL A 145 -8.47 -2.01 6.15
C VAL A 145 -8.21 -3.47 6.54
N ALA A 146 -7.00 -3.97 6.32
CA ALA A 146 -6.61 -5.34 6.64
C ALA A 146 -6.75 -5.64 8.14
N SER A 147 -6.38 -4.68 9.00
CA SER A 147 -6.42 -4.84 10.46
C SER A 147 -7.79 -4.56 11.06
N SER A 148 -8.49 -3.49 10.61
CA SER A 148 -9.76 -3.06 11.23
C SER A 148 -10.99 -3.72 10.61
N GLY A 149 -10.94 -4.15 9.34
CA GLY A 149 -12.07 -4.74 8.63
C GLY A 149 -12.76 -5.89 9.38
N PRO A 150 -12.01 -6.91 9.88
CA PRO A 150 -12.60 -8.01 10.65
C PRO A 150 -13.27 -7.55 11.95
N PHE A 151 -12.70 -6.57 12.64
CA PHE A 151 -13.25 -6.04 13.89
C PHE A 151 -14.52 -5.22 13.65
N ILE A 152 -14.57 -4.44 12.57
CA ILE A 152 -15.79 -3.72 12.16
C ILE A 152 -16.88 -4.72 11.81
N GLY A 153 -16.54 -5.81 11.09
CA GLY A 153 -17.49 -6.89 10.80
C GLY A 153 -17.99 -7.59 12.07
N LEU A 154 -17.08 -7.91 13.00
CA LEU A 154 -17.42 -8.48 14.30
C LEU A 154 -18.35 -7.53 15.12
N PHE A 155 -18.04 -6.24 15.14
CA PHE A 155 -18.92 -5.25 15.77
C PHE A 155 -20.32 -5.29 15.18
N GLY A 156 -20.45 -5.43 13.85
CA GLY A 156 -21.74 -5.58 13.17
C GLY A 156 -22.51 -6.82 13.63
N THR A 157 -21.82 -7.96 13.84
CA THR A 157 -22.49 -9.17 14.37
C THR A 157 -22.94 -9.01 15.82
N VAL A 158 -22.11 -8.49 16.68
CA VAL A 158 -22.47 -8.27 18.09
C VAL A 158 -23.67 -7.34 18.20
N TRP A 159 -23.66 -6.23 17.45
CA TRP A 159 -24.77 -5.29 17.43
C TRP A 159 -26.06 -5.90 16.87
N GLY A 160 -25.97 -6.68 15.78
CA GLY A 160 -27.11 -7.34 15.17
C GLY A 160 -27.75 -8.40 16.07
N ILE A 161 -26.91 -9.21 16.76
CA ILE A 161 -27.38 -10.21 17.71
C ILE A 161 -28.02 -9.53 18.93
N MET A 162 -27.44 -8.45 19.45
CA MET A 162 -28.01 -7.69 20.55
C MET A 162 -29.40 -7.12 20.17
N GLY A 163 -29.53 -6.61 18.94
CA GLY A 163 -30.84 -6.15 18.41
C GLY A 163 -31.86 -7.25 18.26
N ALA A 164 -31.44 -8.47 17.87
CA ALA A 164 -32.29 -9.64 17.75
C ALA A 164 -32.92 -10.02 19.09
N PHE A 165 -32.14 -10.00 20.18
CA PHE A 165 -32.64 -10.28 21.52
C PHE A 165 -33.53 -9.18 22.09
N GLY A 166 -33.26 -7.94 21.75
CA GLY A 166 -34.10 -6.81 22.15
C GLY A 166 -35.52 -6.79 21.58
N GLY A 167 -35.75 -7.53 20.46
CA GLY A 167 -37.05 -7.65 19.80
C GLY A 167 -37.91 -8.85 20.25
N ILE A 168 -37.47 -9.63 21.23
CA ILE A 168 -38.21 -10.80 21.71
C ILE A 168 -39.36 -10.32 22.59
N SER A 169 -40.60 -10.51 22.11
CA SER A 169 -41.82 -10.35 22.88
C SER A 169 -42.49 -11.70 23.16
N ASP A 170 -43.24 -11.83 24.26
CA ASP A 170 -43.77 -13.07 24.82
C ASP A 170 -44.75 -13.87 23.93
N SER A 171 -45.03 -13.44 22.70
CA SER A 171 -46.12 -13.94 21.89
C SER A 171 -45.79 -14.62 20.59
N GLY A 172 -44.54 -15.07 20.34
CA GLY A 172 -44.17 -15.70 19.09
C GLY A 172 -43.10 -16.80 19.20
N SER A 173 -42.94 -17.59 18.16
CA SER A 173 -41.84 -18.57 18.06
C SER A 173 -40.51 -17.75 18.06
N MET A 174 -39.80 -17.77 19.18
CA MET A 174 -38.53 -17.12 19.42
C MET A 174 -37.54 -17.33 18.25
N LEU A 175 -37.49 -18.56 17.72
CA LEU A 175 -36.58 -18.94 16.64
C LEU A 175 -36.89 -18.20 15.32
N GLN A 176 -38.18 -18.04 14.97
CA GLN A 176 -38.57 -17.37 13.73
C GLN A 176 -38.27 -15.88 13.71
N THR A 177 -38.26 -15.24 14.89
CA THR A 177 -37.99 -13.80 15.03
C THR A 177 -36.49 -13.54 15.04
N VAL A 178 -35.69 -14.40 15.70
CA VAL A 178 -34.25 -14.15 15.94
C VAL A 178 -33.37 -14.63 14.77
N ALA A 179 -33.72 -15.73 14.10
CA ALA A 179 -32.89 -16.33 13.07
C ALA A 179 -32.57 -15.36 11.88
N PRO A 180 -33.50 -14.56 11.34
CA PRO A 180 -33.20 -13.61 10.27
C PRO A 180 -32.20 -12.52 10.70
N HIS A 181 -32.31 -12.01 11.93
CA HIS A 181 -31.42 -10.99 12.46
C HIS A 181 -30.00 -11.52 12.71
N ILE A 182 -29.89 -12.76 13.19
CA ILE A 182 -28.59 -13.42 13.34
C ILE A 182 -27.93 -13.63 11.96
N ALA A 183 -28.70 -14.08 10.96
CA ALA A 183 -28.19 -14.25 9.62
C ALA A 183 -27.65 -12.94 9.01
N GLN A 184 -28.42 -11.83 9.15
CA GLN A 184 -27.96 -10.50 8.73
C GLN A 184 -26.70 -10.06 9.46
N ALA A 185 -26.61 -10.33 10.76
CA ALA A 185 -25.42 -10.03 11.54
C ALA A 185 -24.19 -10.77 11.02
N LEU A 186 -24.30 -12.09 10.76
CA LEU A 186 -23.19 -12.90 10.24
C LEU A 186 -22.67 -12.43 8.88
N VAL A 187 -23.53 -11.87 8.03
CA VAL A 187 -23.12 -11.27 6.75
C VAL A 187 -22.14 -10.12 6.97
N ALA A 188 -22.31 -9.31 8.02
CA ALA A 188 -21.38 -8.22 8.31
C ALA A 188 -19.94 -8.71 8.54
N THR A 189 -19.76 -9.81 9.30
CA THR A 189 -18.44 -10.39 9.48
C THR A 189 -17.87 -10.97 8.18
N ALA A 190 -18.69 -11.64 7.38
CA ALA A 190 -18.26 -12.19 6.09
C ALA A 190 -17.78 -11.06 5.15
N VAL A 191 -18.51 -9.95 5.08
CA VAL A 191 -18.12 -8.77 4.29
C VAL A 191 -16.85 -8.12 4.84
N GLY A 192 -16.70 -8.05 6.18
CA GLY A 192 -15.49 -7.56 6.83
C GLY A 192 -14.25 -8.36 6.44
N LEU A 193 -14.35 -9.68 6.44
CA LEU A 193 -13.27 -10.57 5.99
C LEU A 193 -13.01 -10.43 4.48
N LEU A 194 -14.06 -10.31 3.68
CA LEU A 194 -13.96 -10.13 2.23
C LEU A 194 -13.22 -8.83 1.86
N ALA A 195 -13.36 -7.77 2.67
CA ALA A 195 -12.61 -6.54 2.50
C ALA A 195 -11.17 -6.67 3.00
N ALA A 196 -10.96 -7.31 4.16
CA ALA A 196 -9.67 -7.37 4.84
C ALA A 196 -8.65 -8.30 4.14
N ILE A 197 -9.08 -9.44 3.61
CA ILE A 197 -8.17 -10.41 3.00
C ILE A 197 -7.46 -9.84 1.77
N PRO A 198 -8.16 -9.26 0.76
CA PRO A 198 -7.51 -8.61 -0.36
C PRO A 198 -6.62 -7.44 0.04
N ALA A 199 -7.05 -6.64 1.03
CA ALA A 199 -6.28 -5.52 1.57
C ALA A 199 -4.93 -5.99 2.14
N SER A 200 -4.95 -7.07 2.94
CA SER A 200 -3.74 -7.67 3.51
C SER A 200 -2.79 -8.20 2.43
N MET A 201 -3.33 -8.90 1.43
CA MET A 201 -2.54 -9.42 0.32
C MET A 201 -1.91 -8.29 -0.49
N ALA A 202 -2.69 -7.25 -0.81
CA ALA A 202 -2.21 -6.07 -1.54
C ALA A 202 -1.14 -5.32 -0.74
N TYR A 203 -1.37 -5.07 0.55
CA TYR A 203 -0.40 -4.44 1.45
C TYR A 203 0.94 -5.17 1.46
N ASN A 204 0.93 -6.48 1.65
CA ASN A 204 2.15 -7.28 1.71
C ASN A 204 2.90 -7.30 0.37
N TYR A 205 2.17 -7.43 -0.74
CA TYR A 205 2.77 -7.43 -2.07
C TYR A 205 3.38 -6.08 -2.44
N LEU A 206 2.59 -5.00 -2.31
CA LEU A 206 3.03 -3.64 -2.66
C LEU A 206 4.14 -3.15 -1.73
N GLY A 207 4.06 -3.44 -0.42
CA GLY A 207 5.11 -3.12 0.54
C GLY A 207 6.46 -3.77 0.19
N ARG A 208 6.43 -5.00 -0.35
CA ARG A 208 7.66 -5.61 -0.88
C ARG A 208 8.21 -4.88 -2.11
N GLN A 209 7.33 -4.46 -3.06
CA GLN A 209 7.77 -3.72 -4.25
C GLN A 209 8.37 -2.35 -3.86
N VAL A 210 7.73 -1.66 -2.93
CA VAL A 210 8.21 -0.36 -2.40
C VAL A 210 9.58 -0.52 -1.75
N ARG A 211 9.77 -1.50 -0.87
CA ARG A 211 11.09 -1.76 -0.25
C ARG A 211 12.18 -2.02 -1.27
N MET A 212 11.89 -2.76 -2.35
CA MET A 212 12.87 -2.99 -3.42
C MET A 212 13.26 -1.69 -4.13
N LEU A 213 12.29 -0.79 -4.38
CA LEU A 213 12.56 0.52 -4.99
C LEU A 213 13.35 1.43 -4.06
N ILE A 214 13.04 1.44 -2.76
CA ILE A 214 13.81 2.21 -1.76
C ILE A 214 15.27 1.72 -1.73
N THR A 215 15.48 0.40 -1.68
CA THR A 215 16.84 -0.17 -1.71
C THR A 215 17.59 0.20 -2.99
N ASP A 216 16.90 0.24 -4.14
CA ASP A 216 17.50 0.66 -5.41
C ASP A 216 17.88 2.15 -5.40
N LEU A 217 17.04 3.01 -4.82
CA LEU A 217 17.32 4.44 -4.64
C LEU A 217 18.51 4.67 -3.72
N ASP A 218 18.59 3.97 -2.60
CA ASP A 218 19.71 4.05 -1.66
C ASP A 218 21.01 3.61 -2.34
N GLY A 219 20.97 2.48 -3.06
CA GLY A 219 22.10 1.99 -3.82
C GLY A 219 22.56 2.97 -4.90
N PHE A 220 21.62 3.66 -5.56
CA PHE A 220 21.94 4.70 -6.53
C PHE A 220 22.58 5.92 -5.88
N GLY A 221 22.07 6.37 -4.73
CA GLY A 221 22.67 7.47 -3.95
C GLY A 221 24.14 7.19 -3.60
N LEU A 222 24.43 5.97 -3.11
CA LEU A 222 25.80 5.53 -2.81
C LEU A 222 26.69 5.46 -4.07
N GLU A 223 26.13 5.04 -5.20
CA GLU A 223 26.85 5.02 -6.48
C GLU A 223 27.24 6.43 -6.91
N VAL A 224 26.31 7.38 -6.87
CA VAL A 224 26.58 8.79 -7.19
C VAL A 224 27.66 9.36 -6.26
N LEU A 225 27.57 9.11 -4.95
CA LEU A 225 28.56 9.54 -3.98
C LEU A 225 29.96 8.95 -4.28
N SER A 226 30.03 7.68 -4.68
CA SER A 226 31.27 7.02 -5.05
C SER A 226 31.88 7.59 -6.33
N LEU A 227 31.06 8.01 -7.28
CA LEU A 227 31.50 8.68 -8.52
C LEU A 227 32.10 10.04 -8.21
N VAL A 228 31.45 10.84 -7.36
CA VAL A 228 31.99 12.13 -6.90
C VAL A 228 33.32 11.94 -6.19
N ARG A 229 33.40 10.99 -5.26
CA ARG A 229 34.64 10.66 -4.54
C ARG A 229 35.79 10.32 -5.50
N ARG A 230 35.55 9.46 -6.49
CA ARG A 230 36.57 9.06 -7.47
C ARG A 230 37.05 10.21 -8.32
N LYS A 231 36.20 11.15 -8.66
CA LYS A 231 36.54 12.29 -9.51
C LYS A 231 37.36 13.36 -8.76
N HIS A 232 37.02 13.65 -7.51
CA HIS A 232 37.56 14.80 -6.77
C HIS A 232 38.63 14.43 -5.72
N LEU A 233 38.61 13.20 -5.20
CA LEU A 233 39.48 12.79 -4.10
C LEU A 233 40.52 11.72 -4.48
N ARG A 234 40.71 11.40 -5.78
CA ARG A 234 41.86 10.58 -6.17
C ARG A 234 43.14 11.36 -5.92
N PRO A 235 44.12 10.79 -5.20
CA PRO A 235 45.46 11.36 -5.16
C PRO A 235 45.93 11.48 -6.61
N ARG A 236 46.28 12.72 -7.03
CA ARG A 236 47.04 12.92 -8.27
C ARG A 236 48.38 12.28 -8.06
N GLY A 237 48.58 11.05 -8.56
CA GLY A 237 49.87 10.40 -8.65
C GLY A 237 50.78 11.10 -9.66
#